data_06542121d817ad239014c676ef506572
#
_entry.id   06542121d817ad239014c676ef506572
#
_cell.length_a   1.000
_cell.length_b   1.000
_cell.length_c   1.000
_cell.angle_alpha   90.00
_cell.angle_beta   90.00
_cell.angle_gamma   90.00
#
_symmetry.space_group_name_H-M   'P 1'
#
loop_
_entity.id
_entity.type
_entity.pdbx_description
1 polymer ?
#
loop_
_entity_poly.entity_id
_entity_poly.type
_entity_poly.pdbx_seq_one_letter_code
_entity_poly.pdbx_strand_id
1 'polypeptide(L)'
;MRISEKEEKKHFLQDIFFKKGAFLPLSLRSPFRSFHNMILMSFMLLSIGIILFLSSVLYVQFSARLNYAREMQSEQLLNQGSNRLEEYLVSMRQISDAMYYSAIKGSSPDLSTLNKSMNLLYEAHKDSLVSVALFSGDGKLITAVPNSSEKRNRRVVEQDFFTSAVQQVENLHFSLPHVQNLFNDPSFRTYWVISLSRVVELSRSGVNSNGVLLVDMNFENIERMMQKLNGEDKDRYFYLCDKQGNLIYHPRMREILRGE
;
A
#
# COMPACT_ATOMS: atom_id res chain seq x y z
N MET A 1 -3.37 -17.72 36.61
CA MET A 1 -4.57 -17.30 37.32
C MET A 1 -5.63 -16.79 36.32
N ARG A 2 -6.04 -17.64 35.36
CA ARG A 2 -6.99 -17.28 34.27
C ARG A 2 -7.95 -18.42 33.88
N ILE A 3 -8.26 -19.30 34.83
CA ILE A 3 -9.14 -20.46 34.63
C ILE A 3 -10.48 -20.33 35.37
N SER A 4 -10.61 -19.37 36.32
CA SER A 4 -11.79 -19.23 37.18
C SER A 4 -12.98 -18.51 36.53
N GLU A 5 -12.75 -17.67 35.53
CA GLU A 5 -13.81 -16.79 34.97
C GLU A 5 -14.70 -17.46 33.90
N LYS A 6 -14.27 -18.57 33.34
CA LYS A 6 -15.02 -19.36 32.35
C LYS A 6 -16.00 -20.37 32.97
N GLU A 7 -15.72 -20.81 34.16
CA GLU A 7 -16.60 -21.75 34.90
C GLU A 7 -17.79 -21.01 35.54
N GLU A 8 -17.58 -19.79 36.08
CA GLU A 8 -18.66 -19.01 36.66
C GLU A 8 -19.73 -18.57 35.61
N LYS A 9 -19.31 -18.24 34.39
CA LYS A 9 -20.27 -17.91 33.32
C LYS A 9 -21.09 -19.11 32.83
N LYS A 10 -20.55 -20.33 32.91
CA LYS A 10 -21.29 -21.53 32.55
C LYS A 10 -22.33 -21.89 33.61
N HIS A 11 -22.03 -21.69 34.90
CA HIS A 11 -22.98 -21.90 35.98
C HIS A 11 -24.11 -20.89 35.97
N PHE A 12 -23.80 -19.61 35.68
CA PHE A 12 -24.80 -18.55 35.61
C PHE A 12 -25.81 -18.75 34.46
N LEU A 13 -25.38 -19.26 33.33
CA LEU A 13 -26.26 -19.57 32.20
C LEU A 13 -27.09 -20.82 32.43
N GLN A 14 -26.61 -21.81 33.17
CA GLN A 14 -27.40 -23.01 33.55
C GLN A 14 -28.49 -22.70 34.56
N ASP A 15 -28.24 -21.77 35.51
CA ASP A 15 -29.23 -21.38 36.53
C ASP A 15 -30.38 -20.54 35.95
N ILE A 16 -30.14 -19.79 34.89
CA ILE A 16 -31.19 -19.01 34.20
C ILE A 16 -32.13 -19.91 33.39
N PHE A 17 -31.60 -21.00 32.86
CA PHE A 17 -32.41 -21.95 32.06
C PHE A 17 -33.17 -22.97 32.87
N PHE A 18 -32.77 -23.28 34.12
CA PHE A 18 -33.38 -24.29 34.94
C PHE A 18 -34.36 -23.82 36.01
N LYS A 19 -34.46 -22.50 36.24
CA LYS A 19 -35.33 -21.94 37.28
C LYS A 19 -36.54 -21.21 36.71
N LYS A 20 -37.35 -21.88 35.91
CA LYS A 20 -38.77 -21.60 35.73
C LYS A 20 -39.42 -22.71 34.89
N GLY A 21 -39.36 -23.89 35.35
CA GLY A 21 -40.35 -24.94 35.00
C GLY A 21 -41.68 -24.67 35.69
N ALA A 22 -42.25 -23.47 35.48
CA ALA A 22 -43.70 -23.32 35.59
C ALA A 22 -44.28 -23.75 34.24
N PHE A 23 -44.39 -25.05 34.02
CA PHE A 23 -45.31 -25.59 33.07
C PHE A 23 -46.70 -25.06 33.47
N LEU A 24 -47.08 -23.90 32.94
CA LEU A 24 -48.49 -23.61 32.71
C LEU A 24 -49.00 -24.75 31.81
N PRO A 25 -49.98 -25.53 32.25
CA PRO A 25 -50.67 -26.39 31.32
C PRO A 25 -51.33 -25.48 30.29
N LEU A 26 -50.66 -25.25 29.18
CA LEU A 26 -51.34 -24.84 27.95
C LEU A 26 -52.31 -26.02 27.69
N SER A 27 -53.52 -25.93 28.26
CA SER A 27 -54.65 -26.70 27.76
C SER A 27 -54.73 -26.31 26.28
N LEU A 28 -54.17 -27.13 25.43
CA LEU A 28 -54.41 -27.14 24.00
C LEU A 28 -55.87 -27.48 23.78
N ARG A 29 -56.78 -26.62 24.22
CA ARG A 29 -58.10 -26.50 23.63
C ARG A 29 -57.86 -26.17 22.20
N SER A 30 -57.99 -27.18 21.34
CA SER A 30 -57.80 -27.07 19.90
C SER A 30 -58.46 -25.77 19.42
N PRO A 31 -57.68 -24.82 18.86
CA PRO A 31 -58.21 -23.51 18.39
C PRO A 31 -59.22 -23.68 17.25
N PHE A 32 -59.35 -24.89 16.74
CA PHE A 32 -60.22 -25.28 15.62
C PHE A 32 -61.70 -25.53 16.00
N ARG A 33 -62.08 -25.36 17.27
CA ARG A 33 -63.47 -25.65 17.69
C ARG A 33 -64.44 -24.49 17.50
N SER A 34 -63.99 -23.30 17.12
CA SER A 34 -64.85 -22.17 16.76
C SER A 34 -64.51 -21.71 15.33
N PHE A 35 -65.53 -21.66 14.49
CA PHE A 35 -65.42 -21.15 13.10
C PHE A 35 -64.72 -19.80 13.02
N HIS A 36 -64.99 -18.92 13.99
CA HIS A 36 -64.34 -17.62 14.14
C HIS A 36 -62.80 -17.73 14.34
N ASN A 37 -62.34 -18.65 15.19
CA ASN A 37 -60.91 -18.84 15.43
C ASN A 37 -60.19 -19.43 14.21
N MET A 38 -60.87 -20.27 13.42
CA MET A 38 -60.33 -20.85 12.20
C MET A 38 -60.10 -19.77 11.14
N ILE A 39 -61.04 -18.83 10.98
CA ILE A 39 -60.89 -17.69 10.06
C ILE A 39 -59.75 -16.77 10.53
N LEU A 40 -59.67 -16.42 11.82
CA LEU A 40 -58.60 -15.62 12.38
C LEU A 40 -57.20 -16.21 12.13
N MET A 41 -57.04 -17.51 12.39
CA MET A 41 -55.78 -18.25 12.15
C MET A 41 -55.43 -18.27 10.67
N SER A 42 -56.40 -18.42 9.76
CA SER A 42 -56.18 -18.38 8.32
C SER A 42 -55.65 -17.00 7.85
N PHE A 43 -56.28 -15.90 8.31
CA PHE A 43 -55.81 -14.57 8.01
C PHE A 43 -54.42 -14.29 8.60
N MET A 44 -54.17 -14.74 9.83
CA MET A 44 -52.85 -14.60 10.46
C MET A 44 -51.74 -15.32 9.68
N LEU A 45 -52.02 -16.58 9.27
CA LEU A 45 -51.07 -17.38 8.46
C LEU A 45 -50.83 -16.72 7.08
N LEU A 46 -51.88 -16.21 6.44
CA LEU A 46 -51.79 -15.54 5.17
C LEU A 46 -50.95 -14.25 5.30
N SER A 47 -51.20 -13.43 6.35
CA SER A 47 -50.45 -12.22 6.61
C SER A 47 -48.95 -12.52 6.86
N ILE A 48 -48.63 -13.51 7.68
CA ILE A 48 -47.26 -13.97 7.93
C ILE A 48 -46.60 -14.44 6.63
N GLY A 49 -47.29 -15.22 5.81
CA GLY A 49 -46.82 -15.67 4.52
C GLY A 49 -46.46 -14.53 3.57
N ILE A 50 -47.33 -13.52 3.47
CA ILE A 50 -47.08 -12.32 2.66
C ILE A 50 -45.86 -11.53 3.18
N ILE A 51 -45.75 -11.35 4.48
CA ILE A 51 -44.63 -10.61 5.09
C ILE A 51 -43.31 -11.36 4.82
N LEU A 52 -43.29 -12.66 5.01
CA LEU A 52 -42.10 -13.49 4.74
C LEU A 52 -41.71 -13.46 3.25
N PHE A 53 -42.69 -13.55 2.36
CA PHE A 53 -42.46 -13.47 0.92
C PHE A 53 -41.87 -12.10 0.54
N LEU A 54 -42.49 -10.98 0.96
CA LEU A 54 -41.99 -9.64 0.70
C LEU A 54 -40.59 -9.41 1.28
N SER A 55 -40.35 -9.88 2.51
CA SER A 55 -39.05 -9.77 3.16
C SER A 55 -37.97 -10.54 2.38
N SER A 56 -38.30 -11.73 1.88
CA SER A 56 -37.39 -12.55 1.06
C SER A 56 -37.04 -11.85 -0.26
N VAL A 57 -38.03 -11.30 -0.96
CA VAL A 57 -37.81 -10.57 -2.22
C VAL A 57 -36.96 -9.33 -2.00
N LEU A 58 -37.30 -8.55 -0.96
CA LEU A 58 -36.54 -7.34 -0.62
C LEU A 58 -35.10 -7.70 -0.23
N TYR A 59 -34.90 -8.75 0.56
CA TYR A 59 -33.55 -9.19 0.96
C TYR A 59 -32.69 -9.55 -0.24
N VAL A 60 -33.21 -10.32 -1.19
CA VAL A 60 -32.48 -10.71 -2.40
C VAL A 60 -32.12 -9.49 -3.25
N GLN A 61 -33.10 -8.60 -3.48
CA GLN A 61 -32.86 -7.38 -4.27
C GLN A 61 -31.87 -6.43 -3.60
N PHE A 62 -31.99 -6.25 -2.29
CA PHE A 62 -31.10 -5.37 -1.52
C PHE A 62 -29.68 -5.93 -1.48
N SER A 63 -29.52 -7.23 -1.23
CA SER A 63 -28.24 -7.91 -1.24
C SER A 63 -27.53 -7.80 -2.59
N ALA A 64 -28.25 -8.02 -3.69
CA ALA A 64 -27.69 -7.86 -5.04
C ALA A 64 -27.23 -6.43 -5.32
N ARG A 65 -28.03 -5.41 -4.93
CA ARG A 65 -27.66 -4.00 -5.09
C ARG A 65 -26.45 -3.60 -4.25
N LEU A 66 -26.36 -4.10 -3.01
CA LEU A 66 -25.24 -3.84 -2.12
C LEU A 66 -23.94 -4.45 -2.70
N ASN A 67 -23.98 -5.67 -3.19
CA ASN A 67 -22.81 -6.31 -3.78
C ASN A 67 -22.34 -5.54 -5.02
N TYR A 68 -23.24 -5.15 -5.91
CA TYR A 68 -22.92 -4.32 -7.07
C TYR A 68 -22.32 -2.96 -6.68
N ALA A 69 -22.90 -2.28 -5.69
CA ALA A 69 -22.39 -1.00 -5.21
C ALA A 69 -20.99 -1.14 -4.60
N ARG A 70 -20.72 -2.22 -3.85
CA ARG A 70 -19.39 -2.53 -3.29
C ARG A 70 -18.35 -2.81 -4.39
N GLU A 71 -18.71 -3.53 -5.43
CA GLU A 71 -17.85 -3.81 -6.56
C GLU A 71 -17.47 -2.54 -7.31
N MET A 72 -18.47 -1.71 -7.66
CA MET A 72 -18.26 -0.40 -8.28
C MET A 72 -17.38 0.52 -7.44
N GLN A 73 -17.61 0.57 -6.14
CA GLN A 73 -16.77 1.36 -5.22
C GLN A 73 -15.33 0.85 -5.19
N SER A 74 -15.13 -0.47 -5.19
CA SER A 74 -13.79 -1.07 -5.21
C SER A 74 -13.05 -0.71 -6.49
N GLU A 75 -13.72 -0.80 -7.62
CA GLU A 75 -13.16 -0.44 -8.92
C GLU A 75 -12.77 1.04 -9.00
N GLN A 76 -13.62 1.93 -8.49
CA GLN A 76 -13.32 3.37 -8.42
C GLN A 76 -12.09 3.65 -7.53
N LEU A 77 -11.99 3.00 -6.37
CA LEU A 77 -10.84 3.14 -5.48
C LEU A 77 -9.56 2.62 -6.14
N LEU A 78 -9.65 1.49 -6.85
CA LEU A 78 -8.52 0.90 -7.55
C LEU A 78 -8.01 1.82 -8.66
N ASN A 79 -8.92 2.40 -9.46
CA ASN A 79 -8.59 3.38 -10.48
C ASN A 79 -7.96 4.65 -9.89
N GLN A 80 -8.48 5.18 -8.79
CA GLN A 80 -7.88 6.31 -8.10
C GLN A 80 -6.46 5.99 -7.57
N GLY A 81 -6.27 4.79 -7.01
CA GLY A 81 -4.97 4.33 -6.53
C GLY A 81 -3.97 4.18 -7.66
N SER A 82 -4.38 3.57 -8.77
CA SER A 82 -3.56 3.42 -9.97
C SER A 82 -3.12 4.77 -10.54
N ASN A 83 -4.03 5.70 -10.70
CA ASN A 83 -3.72 7.04 -11.21
C ASN A 83 -2.73 7.78 -10.31
N ARG A 84 -2.91 7.72 -9.00
CA ARG A 84 -1.98 8.35 -8.05
C ARG A 84 -0.60 7.71 -8.06
N LEU A 85 -0.53 6.39 -8.22
CA LEU A 85 0.74 5.68 -8.35
C LEU A 85 1.45 6.08 -9.66
N GLU A 86 0.71 6.16 -10.76
CA GLU A 86 1.23 6.63 -12.04
C GLU A 86 1.77 8.05 -11.92
N GLU A 87 1.02 8.99 -11.34
CA GLU A 87 1.46 10.36 -11.08
C GLU A 87 2.76 10.38 -10.26
N TYR A 88 2.88 9.53 -9.25
CA TYR A 88 4.08 9.42 -8.43
C TYR A 88 5.29 8.93 -9.25
N LEU A 89 5.13 7.89 -10.06
CA LEU A 89 6.19 7.36 -10.92
C LEU A 89 6.58 8.37 -12.02
N VAL A 90 5.62 9.07 -12.59
CA VAL A 90 5.87 10.18 -13.55
C VAL A 90 6.65 11.31 -12.86
N SER A 91 6.31 11.67 -11.63
CA SER A 91 7.06 12.66 -10.85
C SER A 91 8.51 12.22 -10.61
N MET A 92 8.76 10.95 -10.26
CA MET A 92 10.13 10.42 -10.15
C MET A 92 10.92 10.59 -11.44
N ARG A 93 10.30 10.24 -12.56
CA ARG A 93 10.92 10.41 -13.88
C ARG A 93 11.23 11.88 -14.17
N GLN A 94 10.28 12.78 -13.94
CA GLN A 94 10.47 14.22 -14.14
C GLN A 94 11.61 14.79 -13.31
N ILE A 95 11.74 14.36 -12.05
CA ILE A 95 12.86 14.75 -11.19
C ILE A 95 14.18 14.24 -11.77
N SER A 96 14.24 12.98 -12.19
CA SER A 96 15.43 12.40 -12.83
C SER A 96 15.79 13.15 -14.14
N ASP A 97 14.79 13.48 -14.95
CA ASP A 97 14.99 14.26 -16.17
C ASP A 97 15.47 15.68 -15.86
N ALA A 98 14.89 16.35 -14.88
CA ALA A 98 15.34 17.65 -14.44
C ALA A 98 16.79 17.62 -13.93
N MET A 99 17.16 16.61 -13.14
CA MET A 99 18.53 16.41 -12.68
C MET A 99 19.50 16.22 -13.87
N TYR A 100 19.13 15.38 -14.81
CA TYR A 100 19.96 15.12 -15.97
C TYR A 100 20.10 16.36 -16.88
N TYR A 101 18.98 16.92 -17.35
CA TYR A 101 18.99 17.97 -18.37
C TYR A 101 19.41 19.33 -17.83
N SER A 102 19.05 19.66 -16.58
CA SER A 102 19.33 20.99 -16.01
C SER A 102 20.65 21.05 -15.23
N ALA A 103 21.06 19.94 -14.61
CA ALA A 103 22.26 19.93 -13.77
C ALA A 103 23.47 19.26 -14.44
N ILE A 104 23.25 18.17 -15.22
CA ILE A 104 24.35 17.32 -15.71
C ILE A 104 24.66 17.59 -17.18
N LYS A 105 23.66 17.54 -18.06
CA LYS A 105 23.85 17.65 -19.52
C LYS A 105 24.13 19.10 -19.95
N GLY A 106 25.18 19.29 -20.75
CA GLY A 106 25.49 20.60 -21.35
C GLY A 106 26.33 21.51 -20.49
N SER A 107 26.63 21.12 -19.30
CA SER A 107 27.62 21.81 -18.49
C SER A 107 28.91 21.02 -18.56
N SER A 108 30.03 21.67 -18.77
CA SER A 108 31.30 21.24 -18.17
C SER A 108 31.27 21.79 -16.74
N PRO A 109 30.43 21.32 -15.84
CA PRO A 109 30.24 22.03 -14.60
C PRO A 109 31.44 21.75 -13.73
N ASP A 110 31.99 22.81 -13.26
CA ASP A 110 32.73 22.79 -12.02
C ASP A 110 31.88 22.01 -11.02
N LEU A 111 32.48 21.07 -10.30
CA LEU A 111 31.82 20.17 -9.34
C LEU A 111 30.94 20.96 -8.33
N SER A 112 31.34 22.18 -8.01
CA SER A 112 30.61 23.09 -7.12
C SER A 112 29.28 23.52 -7.72
N THR A 113 29.23 23.84 -9.01
CA THR A 113 28.02 24.25 -9.74
C THR A 113 27.04 23.07 -9.87
N LEU A 114 27.55 21.88 -10.21
CA LEU A 114 26.77 20.66 -10.27
C LEU A 114 26.13 20.36 -8.91
N ASN A 115 26.91 20.39 -7.84
CA ASN A 115 26.43 20.13 -6.48
C ASN A 115 25.36 21.12 -6.04
N LYS A 116 25.57 22.42 -6.37
CA LYS A 116 24.58 23.47 -6.08
C LYS A 116 23.28 23.25 -6.84
N SER A 117 23.32 22.90 -8.12
CA SER A 117 22.13 22.66 -8.93
C SER A 117 21.37 21.41 -8.43
N MET A 118 22.09 20.34 -8.13
CA MET A 118 21.48 19.12 -7.55
C MET A 118 20.86 19.40 -6.19
N ASN A 119 21.52 20.22 -5.35
CA ASN A 119 21.00 20.56 -4.04
C ASN A 119 19.73 21.42 -4.12
N LEU A 120 19.65 22.36 -5.05
CA LEU A 120 18.45 23.16 -5.30
C LEU A 120 17.27 22.29 -5.72
N LEU A 121 17.49 21.33 -6.62
CA LEU A 121 16.45 20.40 -7.05
C LEU A 121 16.05 19.46 -5.91
N TYR A 122 17.01 18.99 -5.11
CA TYR A 122 16.73 18.19 -3.92
C TYR A 122 15.85 18.97 -2.93
N GLU A 123 16.22 20.19 -2.58
CA GLU A 123 15.44 21.03 -1.64
C GLU A 123 14.02 21.32 -2.14
N ALA A 124 13.85 21.47 -3.46
CA ALA A 124 12.52 21.65 -4.07
C ALA A 124 11.62 20.42 -3.93
N HIS A 125 12.20 19.22 -3.76
CA HIS A 125 11.48 17.94 -3.72
C HIS A 125 11.78 17.12 -2.46
N LYS A 126 12.33 17.71 -1.40
CA LYS A 126 12.79 17.04 -0.18
C LYS A 126 11.75 16.20 0.54
N ASP A 127 10.46 16.50 0.37
CA ASP A 127 9.36 15.72 0.95
C ASP A 127 9.18 14.34 0.27
N SER A 128 9.70 14.23 -0.95
CA SER A 128 9.60 12.99 -1.76
C SER A 128 10.95 12.32 -1.96
N LEU A 129 12.05 13.06 -1.91
CA LEU A 129 13.41 12.56 -2.12
C LEU A 129 14.10 12.17 -0.80
N VAL A 130 14.81 11.08 -0.83
CA VAL A 130 15.75 10.68 0.23
C VAL A 130 17.17 11.04 -0.15
N SER A 131 17.59 10.69 -1.36
CA SER A 131 18.90 11.05 -1.88
C SER A 131 18.92 11.11 -3.40
N VAL A 132 19.87 11.87 -3.94
CA VAL A 132 20.20 11.85 -5.36
C VAL A 132 21.71 11.75 -5.46
N ALA A 133 22.20 10.82 -6.25
CA ALA A 133 23.63 10.58 -6.41
C ALA A 133 24.03 10.41 -7.87
N LEU A 134 25.22 10.89 -8.20
CA LEU A 134 25.83 10.74 -9.50
C LEU A 134 27.13 9.97 -9.34
N PHE A 135 27.22 8.85 -10.07
CA PHE A 135 28.40 8.00 -10.11
C PHE A 135 29.06 8.07 -11.49
N SER A 136 30.36 7.91 -11.54
CA SER A 136 31.09 7.70 -12.79
C SER A 136 30.89 6.26 -13.29
N GLY A 137 31.26 5.98 -14.54
CA GLY A 137 31.09 4.65 -15.13
C GLY A 137 31.89 3.53 -14.44
N ASP A 138 32.93 3.89 -13.67
CA ASP A 138 33.68 2.99 -12.81
C ASP A 138 33.11 2.85 -11.38
N GLY A 139 31.94 3.45 -11.12
CA GLY A 139 31.23 3.36 -9.85
C GLY A 139 31.70 4.28 -8.75
N LYS A 140 32.62 5.24 -9.05
CA LYS A 140 33.03 6.23 -8.06
C LYS A 140 31.97 7.31 -7.90
N LEU A 141 31.70 7.71 -6.67
CA LEU A 141 30.80 8.82 -6.37
C LEU A 141 31.40 10.12 -6.89
N ILE A 142 30.65 10.82 -7.74
CA ILE A 142 30.97 12.18 -8.18
C ILE A 142 30.40 13.20 -7.21
N THR A 143 29.10 13.08 -6.92
CA THR A 143 28.39 13.93 -5.96
C THR A 143 27.12 13.23 -5.47
N ALA A 144 26.66 13.57 -4.27
CA ALA A 144 25.37 13.17 -3.74
C ALA A 144 24.77 14.28 -2.85
N VAL A 145 23.46 14.34 -2.83
CA VAL A 145 22.67 15.26 -2.00
C VAL A 145 21.59 14.45 -1.25
N PRO A 146 21.25 14.79 -0.02
CA PRO A 146 21.75 15.90 0.79
C PRO A 146 23.13 15.61 1.40
N ASN A 147 23.61 14.39 1.32
CA ASN A 147 24.83 13.96 1.99
C ASN A 147 25.71 13.12 1.06
N SER A 148 26.96 13.51 0.90
CA SER A 148 27.94 12.83 0.05
C SER A 148 28.82 11.81 0.80
N SER A 149 28.51 11.50 2.07
CA SER A 149 29.28 10.55 2.85
C SER A 149 28.85 9.11 2.55
N GLU A 150 29.59 8.41 1.70
CA GLU A 150 29.37 6.99 1.42
C GLU A 150 29.67 6.10 2.63
N LYS A 151 28.90 5.03 2.77
CA LYS A 151 29.24 3.94 3.70
C LYS A 151 30.43 3.17 3.18
N ARG A 152 31.41 2.90 4.06
CA ARG A 152 32.59 2.12 3.72
C ARG A 152 32.22 0.71 3.25
N ASN A 153 33.00 0.16 2.33
CA ASN A 153 32.92 -1.23 1.80
C ASN A 153 31.68 -1.54 0.94
N ARG A 154 31.09 -0.57 0.27
CA ARG A 154 30.05 -0.84 -0.74
C ARG A 154 30.67 -0.78 -2.13
N ARG A 155 30.61 -1.90 -2.86
CA ARG A 155 30.96 -1.94 -4.28
C ARG A 155 29.75 -1.50 -5.09
N VAL A 156 29.72 -0.24 -5.47
CA VAL A 156 28.58 0.37 -6.20
C VAL A 156 28.32 -0.35 -7.51
N VAL A 157 29.38 -0.77 -8.21
CA VAL A 157 29.29 -1.48 -9.51
C VAL A 157 28.61 -2.85 -9.42
N GLU A 158 28.53 -3.44 -8.22
CA GLU A 158 27.86 -4.72 -7.99
C GLU A 158 26.40 -4.54 -7.51
N GLN A 159 25.94 -3.30 -7.31
CA GLN A 159 24.59 -3.03 -6.88
C GLN A 159 23.59 -3.11 -8.05
N ASP A 160 22.39 -3.61 -7.78
CA ASP A 160 21.35 -3.83 -8.80
C ASP A 160 21.02 -2.56 -9.60
N PHE A 161 20.93 -1.42 -8.94
CA PHE A 161 20.63 -0.16 -9.62
C PHE A 161 21.70 0.23 -10.65
N PHE A 162 22.99 -0.07 -10.36
CA PHE A 162 24.10 0.25 -11.24
C PHE A 162 24.19 -0.73 -12.40
N THR A 163 24.12 -2.03 -12.08
CA THR A 163 24.20 -3.10 -13.10
C THR A 163 23.02 -3.02 -14.07
N SER A 164 21.81 -2.79 -13.58
CA SER A 164 20.62 -2.64 -14.41
C SER A 164 20.73 -1.42 -15.33
N ALA A 165 21.17 -0.27 -14.81
CA ALA A 165 21.35 0.93 -15.61
C ALA A 165 22.39 0.73 -16.72
N VAL A 166 23.53 0.10 -16.43
CA VAL A 166 24.60 -0.10 -17.40
C VAL A 166 24.25 -1.16 -18.45
N GLN A 167 23.47 -2.19 -18.09
CA GLN A 167 23.04 -3.24 -19.03
C GLN A 167 22.02 -2.76 -20.05
N GLN A 168 21.17 -1.79 -19.70
CA GLN A 168 20.11 -1.26 -20.55
C GLN A 168 20.15 0.27 -20.55
N VAL A 169 21.15 0.83 -21.20
CA VAL A 169 21.53 2.26 -21.17
C VAL A 169 20.38 3.21 -21.54
N GLU A 170 19.47 2.80 -22.40
CA GLU A 170 18.36 3.66 -22.88
C GLU A 170 17.17 3.70 -21.93
N ASN A 171 17.12 2.86 -20.92
CA ASN A 171 15.97 2.68 -20.06
C ASN A 171 16.14 3.33 -18.69
N LEU A 172 15.01 3.69 -18.09
CA LEU A 172 14.91 4.03 -16.68
C LEU A 172 14.66 2.74 -15.89
N HIS A 173 15.42 2.53 -14.84
CA HIS A 173 15.29 1.33 -14.01
C HIS A 173 14.73 1.71 -12.65
N PHE A 174 13.61 1.09 -12.27
CA PHE A 174 13.02 1.21 -10.96
C PHE A 174 13.36 -0.03 -10.14
N SER A 175 13.88 0.19 -8.94
CA SER A 175 14.12 -0.91 -7.98
C SER A 175 12.83 -1.31 -7.26
N LEU A 176 12.83 -2.50 -6.69
CA LEU A 176 11.88 -2.83 -5.62
C LEU A 176 12.19 -2.00 -4.36
N PRO A 177 11.20 -1.83 -3.45
CA PRO A 177 11.44 -1.16 -2.17
C PRO A 177 12.59 -1.82 -1.40
N HIS A 178 13.54 -1.01 -0.96
CA HIS A 178 14.69 -1.48 -0.19
C HIS A 178 15.16 -0.41 0.79
N VAL A 179 15.99 -0.82 1.72
CA VAL A 179 16.60 0.11 2.67
C VAL A 179 17.74 0.86 1.99
N GLN A 180 17.70 2.19 2.05
CA GLN A 180 18.82 3.03 1.61
C GLN A 180 20.07 2.69 2.43
N ASN A 181 21.09 2.20 1.77
CA ASN A 181 22.29 1.66 2.43
C ASN A 181 23.61 2.20 1.87
N LEU A 182 23.57 3.14 0.92
CA LEU A 182 24.75 3.71 0.28
C LEU A 182 25.33 4.88 1.07
N PHE A 183 24.49 5.71 1.68
CA PHE A 183 24.91 6.93 2.35
C PHE A 183 24.68 6.86 3.86
N ASN A 184 25.54 7.56 4.61
CA ASN A 184 25.35 7.75 6.05
C ASN A 184 24.34 8.87 6.29
N ASP A 185 23.32 8.60 7.08
CA ASP A 185 22.43 9.63 7.60
C ASP A 185 22.99 10.15 8.94
N PRO A 186 23.25 11.47 9.07
CA PRO A 186 23.67 12.06 10.34
C PRO A 186 22.68 11.83 11.48
N SER A 187 21.40 11.64 11.16
CA SER A 187 20.34 11.37 12.13
C SER A 187 20.15 9.88 12.44
N PHE A 188 20.99 9.01 11.90
CA PHE A 188 20.90 7.55 12.04
C PHE A 188 19.53 6.97 11.68
N ARG A 189 18.76 7.63 10.81
CA ARG A 189 17.47 7.13 10.34
C ARG A 189 17.67 6.11 9.23
N THR A 190 16.78 5.16 9.20
CA THR A 190 16.69 4.16 8.14
C THR A 190 15.52 4.53 7.25
N TYR A 191 15.79 4.75 5.97
CA TYR A 191 14.78 5.06 4.98
C TYR A 191 14.53 3.87 4.07
N TRP A 192 13.27 3.57 3.87
CA TRP A 192 12.85 2.70 2.78
C TRP A 192 12.67 3.55 1.53
N VAL A 193 13.26 3.10 0.43
CA VAL A 193 13.28 3.84 -0.83
C VAL A 193 12.88 2.95 -2.00
N ILE A 194 12.36 3.58 -3.03
CA ILE A 194 12.37 3.07 -4.40
C ILE A 194 13.39 3.91 -5.15
N SER A 195 14.34 3.25 -5.79
CA SER A 195 15.39 3.91 -6.55
C SER A 195 15.05 3.91 -8.02
N LEU A 196 15.26 5.07 -8.65
CA LEU A 196 15.29 5.20 -10.10
C LEU A 196 16.72 5.42 -10.52
N SER A 197 17.23 4.57 -11.42
CA SER A 197 18.57 4.69 -11.95
C SER A 197 18.58 4.77 -13.48
N ARG A 198 19.53 5.52 -14.01
CA ARG A 198 19.76 5.64 -15.46
C ARG A 198 21.20 5.99 -15.79
N VAL A 199 21.65 5.60 -16.96
CA VAL A 199 22.91 6.11 -17.52
C VAL A 199 22.74 7.55 -17.97
N VAL A 200 23.76 8.36 -17.71
CA VAL A 200 23.86 9.76 -18.11
C VAL A 200 25.21 10.03 -18.78
N GLU A 201 25.19 10.90 -19.77
CA GLU A 201 26.44 11.36 -20.43
C GLU A 201 27.08 12.45 -19.59
N LEU A 202 28.35 12.26 -19.28
CA LEU A 202 29.18 13.19 -18.55
C LEU A 202 30.21 13.78 -19.52
N SER A 203 30.19 15.06 -19.77
CA SER A 203 31.21 15.76 -20.54
C SER A 203 32.16 16.49 -19.61
N ARG A 204 33.38 16.01 -19.48
CA ARG A 204 34.41 16.62 -18.64
C ARG A 204 35.65 16.96 -19.45
N SER A 205 36.02 18.23 -19.55
CA SER A 205 37.22 18.69 -20.29
C SER A 205 37.27 18.18 -21.75
N GLY A 206 36.09 18.10 -22.43
CA GLY A 206 36.00 17.64 -23.80
C GLY A 206 36.03 16.11 -24.00
N VAL A 207 36.10 15.33 -22.91
CA VAL A 207 35.97 13.86 -22.95
C VAL A 207 34.60 13.48 -22.49
N ASN A 208 33.87 12.76 -23.35
CA ASN A 208 32.57 12.19 -22.99
C ASN A 208 32.77 10.84 -22.30
N SER A 209 32.15 10.65 -21.17
CA SER A 209 32.12 9.40 -20.43
C SER A 209 30.69 9.13 -19.94
N ASN A 210 30.38 7.89 -19.64
CA ASN A 210 29.08 7.54 -19.05
C ASN A 210 29.18 7.57 -17.53
N GLY A 211 28.10 7.97 -16.90
CA GLY A 211 27.88 7.84 -15.47
C GLY A 211 26.52 7.24 -15.17
N VAL A 212 26.22 7.03 -13.91
CA VAL A 212 24.93 6.56 -13.45
C VAL A 212 24.34 7.57 -12.48
N LEU A 213 23.16 8.08 -12.82
CA LEU A 213 22.33 8.90 -11.94
C LEU A 213 21.40 7.98 -11.15
N LEU A 214 21.42 8.12 -9.84
CA LEU A 214 20.55 7.44 -8.89
C LEU A 214 19.66 8.46 -8.19
N VAL A 215 18.35 8.22 -8.16
CA VAL A 215 17.35 9.03 -7.46
C VAL A 215 16.58 8.13 -6.51
N ASP A 216 16.78 8.30 -5.23
CA ASP A 216 16.10 7.57 -4.16
C ASP A 216 14.87 8.35 -3.69
N MET A 217 13.70 7.79 -3.91
CA MET A 217 12.43 8.35 -3.44
C MET A 217 11.95 7.67 -2.18
N ASN A 218 11.36 8.46 -1.27
CA ASN A 218 10.83 7.96 -0.01
C ASN A 218 9.62 7.03 -0.26
N PHE A 219 9.76 5.76 0.10
CA PHE A 219 8.71 4.77 -0.03
C PHE A 219 7.50 5.05 0.86
N GLU A 220 7.67 5.78 1.95
CA GLU A 220 6.59 6.20 2.85
C GLU A 220 5.44 6.92 2.12
N ASN A 221 5.72 7.60 1.01
CA ASN A 221 4.70 8.25 0.20
C ASN A 221 3.74 7.23 -0.43
N ILE A 222 4.26 6.11 -0.92
CA ILE A 222 3.46 4.99 -1.43
C ILE A 222 2.72 4.30 -0.28
N GLU A 223 3.38 4.06 0.85
CA GLU A 223 2.73 3.47 2.02
C GLU A 223 1.54 4.30 2.48
N ARG A 224 1.70 5.62 2.64
CA ARG A 224 0.61 6.53 3.02
C ARG A 224 -0.53 6.56 1.99
N MET A 225 -0.21 6.49 0.71
CA MET A 225 -1.21 6.41 -0.36
C MET A 225 -2.01 5.11 -0.26
N MET A 226 -1.34 3.98 -0.10
CA MET A 226 -1.96 2.67 0.02
C MET A 226 -2.76 2.52 1.32
N GLN A 227 -2.29 3.09 2.43
CA GLN A 227 -3.03 3.14 3.69
C GLN A 227 -4.34 3.93 3.54
N LYS A 228 -4.32 5.07 2.86
CA LYS A 228 -5.54 5.85 2.58
C LYS A 228 -6.51 5.10 1.66
N LEU A 229 -5.99 4.34 0.69
CA LEU A 229 -6.80 3.54 -0.22
C LEU A 229 -7.49 2.38 0.51
N ASN A 230 -6.80 1.74 1.44
CA ASN A 230 -7.33 0.64 2.24
C ASN A 230 -8.35 1.11 3.28
N GLY A 231 -8.22 2.35 3.78
CA GLY A 231 -9.13 2.88 4.80
C GLY A 231 -9.17 2.01 6.06
N GLU A 232 -10.35 1.94 6.70
CA GLU A 232 -10.60 1.14 7.91
C GLU A 232 -11.32 -0.20 7.61
N ASP A 233 -11.57 -0.49 6.34
CA ASP A 233 -12.27 -1.73 5.93
C ASP A 233 -11.39 -2.95 6.22
N LYS A 234 -11.84 -3.82 7.13
CA LYS A 234 -11.10 -5.02 7.53
C LYS A 234 -11.34 -6.22 6.61
N ASP A 235 -12.42 -6.18 5.84
CA ASP A 235 -12.86 -7.29 5.00
C ASP A 235 -12.26 -7.23 3.59
N ARG A 236 -11.70 -6.07 3.23
CA ARG A 236 -11.15 -5.79 1.91
C ARG A 236 -9.88 -4.97 2.03
N TYR A 237 -8.87 -5.35 1.26
CA TYR A 237 -7.63 -4.59 1.18
C TYR A 237 -7.04 -4.63 -0.23
N PHE A 238 -6.29 -3.59 -0.54
CA PHE A 238 -5.50 -3.47 -1.76
C PHE A 238 -4.03 -3.67 -1.42
N TYR A 239 -3.33 -4.40 -2.25
CA TYR A 239 -1.89 -4.59 -2.18
C TYR A 239 -1.25 -4.20 -3.52
N LEU A 240 0.05 -4.02 -3.53
CA LEU A 240 0.81 -3.66 -4.72
C LEU A 240 1.87 -4.72 -5.00
N CYS A 241 1.92 -5.21 -6.23
CA CYS A 241 2.95 -6.11 -6.73
C CYS A 241 3.47 -5.64 -8.10
N ASP A 242 4.66 -6.10 -8.47
CA ASP A 242 5.19 -5.91 -9.81
C ASP A 242 4.59 -6.92 -10.81
N LYS A 243 4.99 -6.83 -12.09
CA LYS A 243 4.53 -7.74 -13.15
C LYS A 243 4.99 -9.19 -12.95
N GLN A 244 6.02 -9.41 -12.17
CA GLN A 244 6.56 -10.73 -11.81
C GLN A 244 5.87 -11.33 -10.60
N GLY A 245 4.99 -10.56 -9.92
CA GLY A 245 4.29 -10.97 -8.71
C GLY A 245 5.06 -10.69 -7.43
N ASN A 246 6.18 -9.98 -7.47
CA ASN A 246 6.90 -9.58 -6.26
C ASN A 246 6.09 -8.54 -5.51
N LEU A 247 5.94 -8.75 -4.20
CA LEU A 247 5.16 -7.89 -3.35
C LEU A 247 5.91 -6.57 -3.08
N ILE A 248 5.28 -5.46 -3.46
CA ILE A 248 5.80 -4.10 -3.21
C ILE A 248 5.21 -3.54 -1.92
N TYR A 249 3.89 -3.68 -1.74
CA TYR A 249 3.19 -3.23 -0.55
C TYR A 249 2.07 -4.20 -0.18
N HIS A 250 1.95 -4.47 1.12
CA HIS A 250 0.81 -5.18 1.70
C HIS A 250 0.47 -4.58 3.07
N PRO A 251 -0.82 -4.45 3.46
CA PRO A 251 -1.20 -3.90 4.77
C PRO A 251 -0.58 -4.64 5.96
N ARG A 252 -0.36 -5.97 5.79
CA ARG A 252 0.27 -6.83 6.79
C ARG A 252 1.71 -7.21 6.42
N MET A 253 2.45 -6.30 5.77
CA MET A 253 3.81 -6.57 5.30
C MET A 253 4.73 -7.06 6.42
N ARG A 254 4.58 -6.50 7.63
CA ARG A 254 5.39 -6.89 8.79
C ARG A 254 5.13 -8.32 9.26
N GLU A 255 3.88 -8.78 9.18
CA GLU A 255 3.48 -10.16 9.51
C GLU A 255 4.03 -11.14 8.47
N ILE A 256 3.88 -10.81 7.19
CA ILE A 256 4.38 -11.61 6.07
C ILE A 256 5.90 -11.79 6.16
N LEU A 257 6.64 -10.72 6.46
CA LEU A 257 8.10 -10.78 6.60
C LEU A 257 8.57 -11.56 7.83
N ARG A 258 7.72 -11.72 8.84
CA ARG A 258 7.98 -12.55 10.04
C ARG A 258 7.55 -14.00 9.86
N GLY A 259 6.83 -14.34 8.78
CA GLY A 259 6.29 -15.67 8.55
C GLY A 259 5.10 -16.02 9.44
N GLU A 260 4.35 -15.00 9.90
CA GLU A 260 3.13 -15.13 10.73
C GLU A 260 1.87 -15.22 9.86
#